data_dee292d18d30875f0fd5cf8d8a010725
#
_entry.id   dee292d18d30875f0fd5cf8d8a010725
#
_cell.length_a   1.000
_cell.length_b   1.000
_cell.length_c   1.000
_cell.angle_alpha   90.00
_cell.angle_beta   90.00
_cell.angle_gamma   90.00
#
_symmetry.space_group_name_H-M   'P 1'
#
loop_
_entity.id
_entity.type
_entity.pdbx_description
1 polymer ?
#
loop_
_entity_poly.entity_id
_entity_poly.type
_entity_poly.pdbx_seq_one_letter_code
_entity_poly.pdbx_strand_id
1 'polypeptide(L)'
;MYLDGDKIKQIEHYVHLEHDGRILLVDGEGRGPRKPQPGRQYHDQEDLMRLPTPTEVADMGIEYVPRRVNIYSLGNRNVRIELSTPNIVWPSDWAWKDSLISDNAVDPVARESVYRTMHRVVSKVVLINDNRQVLLVKVTRGFFAGFWTLPGGFVDYGEHPRDGAIREVKEELGLVISIPDHNGETGPRTEEVCEYVLREAIFNDEGIDWISLTYKSNFVDRGQKITPKDDEIEEARWFEVDEAVNRCISVFDRDAIVTLVGINQ
;
A
#
# COMPACT_ATOMS: atom_id res chain seq x y z
N MET A 1 -8.09 -30.76 -33.76
CA MET A 1 -7.39 -29.65 -33.07
C MET A 1 -8.34 -28.47 -33.13
N TYR A 2 -9.26 -28.39 -32.17
CA TYR A 2 -10.29 -27.37 -32.12
C TYR A 2 -9.80 -26.29 -31.19
N LEU A 3 -9.63 -25.06 -31.71
CA LEU A 3 -9.39 -23.88 -30.93
C LEU A 3 -10.68 -23.51 -30.16
N ASP A 4 -10.63 -23.65 -28.86
CA ASP A 4 -11.71 -23.23 -27.96
C ASP A 4 -11.81 -21.70 -28.05
N GLY A 5 -12.99 -21.23 -28.49
CA GLY A 5 -13.22 -19.80 -28.72
C GLY A 5 -13.09 -19.02 -27.41
N ASP A 6 -12.14 -18.09 -27.37
CA ASP A 6 -12.01 -17.06 -26.34
C ASP A 6 -13.36 -16.35 -26.19
N LYS A 7 -14.13 -16.75 -25.17
CA LYS A 7 -15.24 -15.93 -24.68
C LYS A 7 -14.61 -14.65 -24.18
N ILE A 8 -14.80 -13.55 -24.91
CA ILE A 8 -14.49 -12.20 -24.44
C ILE A 8 -15.21 -12.07 -23.10
N LYS A 9 -14.49 -12.19 -22.00
CA LYS A 9 -15.06 -12.01 -20.66
C LYS A 9 -15.54 -10.56 -20.59
N GLN A 10 -16.84 -10.37 -20.42
CA GLN A 10 -17.45 -9.06 -20.29
C GLN A 10 -16.81 -8.32 -19.13
N ILE A 11 -16.33 -7.09 -19.35
CA ILE A 11 -15.78 -6.24 -18.30
C ILE A 11 -16.96 -5.50 -17.65
N GLU A 12 -17.14 -5.73 -16.37
CA GLU A 12 -18.11 -5.00 -15.54
C GLU A 12 -17.56 -3.61 -15.25
N HIS A 13 -18.37 -2.58 -15.44
CA HIS A 13 -17.95 -1.19 -15.24
C HIS A 13 -18.72 -0.56 -14.08
N TYR A 14 -17.97 -0.09 -13.06
CA TYR A 14 -18.50 0.55 -11.87
C TYR A 14 -17.84 1.90 -11.61
N VAL A 15 -18.51 2.73 -10.83
CA VAL A 15 -18.00 4.02 -10.36
C VAL A 15 -17.87 3.95 -8.84
N HIS A 16 -16.67 4.21 -8.33
CA HIS A 16 -16.38 4.38 -6.91
C HIS A 16 -16.45 5.88 -6.61
N LEU A 17 -17.61 6.32 -6.13
CA LEU A 17 -17.81 7.71 -5.69
C LEU A 17 -17.49 7.83 -4.20
N GLU A 18 -16.44 8.58 -3.89
CA GLU A 18 -16.01 8.85 -2.52
C GLU A 18 -15.99 10.36 -2.24
N HIS A 19 -16.54 10.74 -1.08
CA HIS A 19 -16.48 12.08 -0.52
C HIS A 19 -16.11 12.00 0.96
N ASP A 20 -14.89 12.41 1.31
CA ASP A 20 -14.35 12.44 2.68
C ASP A 20 -14.61 11.16 3.49
N GLY A 21 -14.27 10.01 2.89
CA GLY A 21 -14.43 8.70 3.52
C GLY A 21 -15.85 8.11 3.46
N ARG A 22 -16.81 8.82 2.84
CA ARG A 22 -18.14 8.30 2.53
C ARG A 22 -18.19 7.79 1.11
N ILE A 23 -18.81 6.63 0.90
CA ILE A 23 -18.91 5.98 -0.41
C ILE A 23 -20.36 5.70 -0.75
N LEU A 24 -20.72 5.90 -2.03
CA LEU A 24 -22.03 5.55 -2.57
C LEU A 24 -22.09 4.05 -2.85
N LEU A 25 -23.06 3.40 -2.21
CA LEU A 25 -23.48 2.04 -2.54
C LEU A 25 -24.94 2.04 -3.00
N VAL A 26 -25.24 1.07 -3.86
CA VAL A 26 -26.59 0.77 -4.34
C VAL A 26 -26.94 -0.68 -4.04
N ASP A 27 -28.24 -1.04 -4.06
CA ASP A 27 -28.67 -2.44 -4.01
C ASP A 27 -28.48 -3.15 -5.36
N GLY A 28 -28.88 -4.42 -5.45
CA GLY A 28 -28.80 -5.21 -6.67
C GLY A 28 -29.51 -4.60 -7.89
N GLU A 29 -30.58 -3.82 -7.64
CA GLU A 29 -31.38 -3.13 -8.68
C GLU A 29 -30.86 -1.73 -9.00
N GLY A 30 -29.74 -1.30 -8.39
CA GLY A 30 -29.14 0.03 -8.66
C GLY A 30 -29.77 1.17 -7.85
N ARG A 31 -30.61 0.89 -6.89
CA ARG A 31 -31.25 1.92 -6.06
C ARG A 31 -30.38 2.27 -4.87
N GLY A 32 -30.16 3.53 -4.61
CA GLY A 32 -29.34 4.02 -3.51
C GLY A 32 -29.64 5.44 -3.09
N PRO A 33 -28.91 5.95 -2.10
CA PRO A 33 -27.80 5.31 -1.38
C PRO A 33 -28.22 4.18 -0.42
N ARG A 34 -27.30 3.22 -0.23
CA ARG A 34 -27.45 2.12 0.72
C ARG A 34 -26.34 2.14 1.76
N LYS A 35 -26.67 1.67 2.96
CA LYS A 35 -25.70 1.52 4.07
C LYS A 35 -25.81 0.12 4.65
N PRO A 36 -24.69 -0.56 4.95
CA PRO A 36 -24.70 -1.75 5.76
C PRO A 36 -25.29 -1.45 7.15
N GLN A 37 -26.01 -2.41 7.70
CA GLN A 37 -26.46 -2.31 9.09
C GLN A 37 -25.26 -2.50 10.04
N PRO A 38 -25.27 -1.89 11.24
CA PRO A 38 -24.22 -2.12 12.21
C PRO A 38 -24.11 -3.60 12.60
N GLY A 39 -22.88 -4.12 12.63
CA GLY A 39 -22.60 -5.53 12.91
C GLY A 39 -22.53 -6.39 11.65
N ARG A 40 -21.94 -7.59 11.81
CA ARG A 40 -21.83 -8.54 10.71
C ARG A 40 -23.15 -9.30 10.59
N GLN A 41 -23.86 -9.08 9.50
CA GLN A 41 -25.05 -9.83 9.15
C GLN A 41 -24.73 -10.82 8.04
N TYR A 42 -25.38 -11.99 8.07
CA TYR A 42 -25.34 -12.94 6.97
C TYR A 42 -26.39 -12.52 5.94
N HIS A 43 -25.94 -12.25 4.71
CA HIS A 43 -26.81 -11.89 3.60
C HIS A 43 -26.70 -12.93 2.49
N ASP A 44 -27.83 -13.24 1.85
CA ASP A 44 -27.84 -14.02 0.63
C ASP A 44 -27.18 -13.21 -0.51
N GLN A 45 -26.51 -13.89 -1.44
CA GLN A 45 -25.73 -13.24 -2.51
C GLN A 45 -26.56 -12.33 -3.43
N GLU A 46 -27.87 -12.46 -3.44
CA GLU A 46 -28.77 -11.70 -4.30
C GLU A 46 -29.03 -10.26 -3.81
N ASP A 47 -28.79 -9.98 -2.53
CA ASP A 47 -29.06 -8.67 -1.90
C ASP A 47 -27.80 -7.87 -1.54
N LEU A 48 -26.67 -8.17 -2.16
CA LEU A 48 -25.43 -7.47 -1.85
C LEU A 48 -25.48 -6.01 -2.31
N MET A 49 -25.10 -5.12 -1.41
CA MET A 49 -24.83 -3.72 -1.76
C MET A 49 -23.55 -3.65 -2.62
N ARG A 50 -23.58 -2.90 -3.69
CA ARG A 50 -22.50 -2.79 -4.65
C ARG A 50 -22.18 -1.35 -5.05
N LEU A 51 -21.10 -1.16 -5.77
CA LEU A 51 -20.82 0.10 -6.44
C LEU A 51 -21.87 0.34 -7.55
N PRO A 52 -22.28 1.60 -7.77
CA PRO A 52 -23.14 1.94 -8.91
C PRO A 52 -22.39 1.82 -10.24
N THR A 53 -23.13 1.57 -11.30
CA THR A 53 -22.66 1.72 -12.67
C THR A 53 -22.67 3.20 -13.10
N PRO A 54 -21.96 3.60 -14.19
CA PRO A 54 -22.03 4.96 -14.70
C PRO A 54 -23.45 5.43 -15.04
N THR A 55 -24.29 4.54 -15.56
CA THR A 55 -25.69 4.83 -15.89
C THR A 55 -26.50 5.13 -14.64
N GLU A 56 -26.38 4.31 -13.61
CA GLU A 56 -27.07 4.52 -12.34
C GLU A 56 -26.66 5.84 -11.65
N VAL A 57 -25.37 6.20 -11.71
CA VAL A 57 -24.90 7.51 -11.21
C VAL A 57 -25.52 8.66 -11.98
N ALA A 58 -25.61 8.54 -13.32
CA ALA A 58 -26.27 9.53 -14.16
C ALA A 58 -27.77 9.65 -13.88
N ASP A 59 -28.45 8.53 -13.66
CA ASP A 59 -29.89 8.49 -13.29
C ASP A 59 -30.16 9.13 -11.93
N MET A 60 -29.18 9.10 -11.01
CA MET A 60 -29.24 9.80 -9.72
C MET A 60 -28.95 11.30 -9.86
N GLY A 61 -28.54 11.78 -11.06
CA GLY A 61 -28.18 13.18 -11.28
C GLY A 61 -26.90 13.62 -10.60
N ILE A 62 -25.99 12.69 -10.28
CA ILE A 62 -24.72 13.00 -9.60
C ILE A 62 -23.65 13.29 -10.65
N GLU A 63 -23.16 14.52 -10.67
CA GLU A 63 -21.98 14.90 -11.42
C GLU A 63 -20.72 14.52 -10.63
N TYR A 64 -19.68 14.08 -11.33
CA TYR A 64 -18.43 13.68 -10.68
C TYR A 64 -17.20 13.92 -11.58
N VAL A 65 -16.03 13.98 -10.94
CA VAL A 65 -14.74 14.13 -11.59
C VAL A 65 -13.95 12.83 -11.44
N PRO A 66 -13.66 12.13 -12.55
CA PRO A 66 -12.79 10.96 -12.51
C PRO A 66 -11.38 11.33 -12.03
N ARG A 67 -10.82 10.51 -11.13
CA ARG A 67 -9.47 10.64 -10.58
C ARG A 67 -8.53 9.60 -11.13
N ARG A 68 -8.98 8.34 -11.14
CA ARG A 68 -8.18 7.17 -11.52
C ARG A 68 -9.09 6.05 -11.99
N VAL A 69 -8.56 5.18 -12.83
CA VAL A 69 -9.23 3.96 -13.27
C VAL A 69 -8.40 2.77 -12.81
N ASN A 70 -9.01 1.83 -12.10
CA ASN A 70 -8.44 0.54 -11.77
C ASN A 70 -9.09 -0.55 -12.61
N ILE A 71 -8.27 -1.42 -13.21
CA ILE A 71 -8.74 -2.58 -13.98
C ILE A 71 -8.08 -3.81 -13.36
N TYR A 72 -8.89 -4.75 -12.89
CA TYR A 72 -8.38 -5.99 -12.29
C TYR A 72 -9.39 -7.13 -12.42
N SER A 73 -8.92 -8.35 -12.14
CA SER A 73 -9.76 -9.54 -12.03
C SER A 73 -9.95 -9.92 -10.57
N LEU A 74 -11.18 -10.23 -10.20
CA LEU A 74 -11.54 -10.75 -8.88
C LEU A 74 -12.33 -12.05 -9.07
N GLY A 75 -11.69 -13.19 -8.82
CA GLY A 75 -12.24 -14.51 -9.17
C GLY A 75 -12.44 -14.63 -10.68
N ASN A 76 -13.69 -14.86 -11.09
CA ASN A 76 -14.08 -14.97 -12.51
C ASN A 76 -14.60 -13.64 -13.12
N ARG A 77 -14.65 -12.55 -12.35
CA ARG A 77 -15.12 -11.24 -12.77
C ARG A 77 -13.94 -10.39 -13.22
N ASN A 78 -14.06 -9.72 -14.37
CA ASN A 78 -13.15 -8.68 -14.81
C ASN A 78 -13.85 -7.34 -14.62
N VAL A 79 -13.23 -6.44 -13.88
CA VAL A 79 -13.85 -5.19 -13.47
C VAL A 79 -13.00 -3.98 -13.88
N ARG A 80 -13.69 -2.93 -14.26
CA ARG A 80 -13.17 -1.58 -14.47
C ARG A 80 -13.84 -0.67 -13.44
N ILE A 81 -13.06 -0.15 -12.53
CA ILE A 81 -13.54 0.76 -11.48
C ILE A 81 -13.03 2.16 -11.77
N GLU A 82 -13.93 3.09 -11.91
CA GLU A 82 -13.63 4.52 -12.06
C GLU A 82 -13.73 5.20 -10.69
N LEU A 83 -12.56 5.47 -10.07
CA LEU A 83 -12.48 6.18 -8.80
C LEU A 83 -12.70 7.67 -9.04
N SER A 84 -13.69 8.25 -8.39
CA SER A 84 -14.21 9.57 -8.73
C SER A 84 -14.63 10.36 -7.51
N THR A 85 -14.53 11.67 -7.59
CA THR A 85 -15.01 12.61 -6.58
C THR A 85 -16.32 13.22 -7.05
N PRO A 86 -17.44 13.07 -6.31
CA PRO A 86 -18.72 13.64 -6.67
C PRO A 86 -18.75 15.16 -6.41
N ASN A 87 -19.50 15.89 -7.22
CA ASN A 87 -19.79 17.31 -7.01
C ASN A 87 -21.09 17.46 -6.23
N ILE A 88 -21.07 17.15 -4.94
CA ILE A 88 -22.23 17.18 -4.05
C ILE A 88 -21.86 17.82 -2.71
N VAL A 89 -22.85 18.22 -1.92
CA VAL A 89 -22.67 18.53 -0.51
C VAL A 89 -22.41 17.27 0.30
N TRP A 90 -21.97 17.42 1.55
CA TRP A 90 -21.67 16.30 2.45
C TRP A 90 -22.78 15.22 2.45
N PRO A 91 -22.47 13.98 2.01
CA PRO A 91 -23.46 12.91 1.89
C PRO A 91 -23.64 12.16 3.21
N SER A 92 -24.47 12.68 4.12
CA SER A 92 -24.73 12.10 5.44
C SER A 92 -25.34 10.69 5.39
N ASP A 93 -25.96 10.35 4.26
CA ASP A 93 -26.65 9.08 4.01
C ASP A 93 -25.80 8.04 3.27
N TRP A 94 -24.57 8.37 2.88
CA TRP A 94 -23.63 7.41 2.32
C TRP A 94 -22.95 6.59 3.43
N ALA A 95 -22.47 5.39 3.06
CA ALA A 95 -21.74 4.51 3.97
C ALA A 95 -20.33 5.04 4.28
N TRP A 96 -19.82 4.79 5.49
CA TRP A 96 -18.40 4.96 5.77
C TRP A 96 -17.58 3.83 5.11
N LYS A 97 -16.56 4.16 4.32
CA LYS A 97 -15.75 3.18 3.61
C LYS A 97 -15.05 2.18 4.54
N ASP A 98 -14.63 2.62 5.72
CA ASP A 98 -13.95 1.76 6.69
C ASP A 98 -14.84 0.62 7.21
N SER A 99 -16.15 0.81 7.21
CA SER A 99 -17.10 -0.20 7.67
C SER A 99 -17.37 -1.30 6.64
N LEU A 100 -16.95 -1.12 5.38
CA LEU A 100 -17.34 -1.99 4.26
C LEU A 100 -16.42 -3.19 4.06
N ILE A 101 -15.14 -3.08 4.44
CA ILE A 101 -14.08 -4.01 4.04
C ILE A 101 -14.37 -5.45 4.50
N SER A 102 -14.94 -5.61 5.67
CA SER A 102 -15.23 -6.91 6.26
C SER A 102 -16.71 -7.26 6.30
N ASP A 103 -17.58 -6.46 5.69
CA ASP A 103 -19.04 -6.67 5.75
C ASP A 103 -19.48 -7.59 4.62
N ASN A 104 -20.16 -8.70 4.98
CA ASN A 104 -20.67 -9.68 4.03
C ASN A 104 -21.89 -9.20 3.25
N ALA A 105 -22.54 -8.12 3.68
CA ALA A 105 -23.63 -7.46 2.95
C ALA A 105 -23.14 -6.66 1.74
N VAL A 106 -21.81 -6.53 1.56
CA VAL A 106 -21.20 -5.72 0.50
C VAL A 106 -20.52 -6.63 -0.52
N ASP A 107 -20.78 -6.37 -1.79
CA ASP A 107 -20.17 -7.08 -2.93
C ASP A 107 -18.63 -7.09 -2.81
N PRO A 108 -17.97 -8.24 -3.04
CA PRO A 108 -16.51 -8.34 -2.99
C PRO A 108 -15.77 -7.31 -3.85
N VAL A 109 -16.32 -6.91 -5.01
CA VAL A 109 -15.72 -5.88 -5.87
C VAL A 109 -15.74 -4.51 -5.18
N ALA A 110 -16.82 -4.16 -4.49
CA ALA A 110 -16.90 -2.91 -3.74
C ALA A 110 -15.92 -2.90 -2.56
N ARG A 111 -15.82 -4.02 -1.82
CA ARG A 111 -14.85 -4.17 -0.73
C ARG A 111 -13.41 -4.07 -1.22
N GLU A 112 -13.08 -4.75 -2.32
CA GLU A 112 -11.76 -4.69 -2.94
C GLU A 112 -11.44 -3.27 -3.43
N SER A 113 -12.41 -2.58 -4.02
CA SER A 113 -12.24 -1.20 -4.45
C SER A 113 -11.90 -0.27 -3.29
N VAL A 114 -12.61 -0.41 -2.15
CA VAL A 114 -12.30 0.35 -0.92
C VAL A 114 -10.92 0.00 -0.41
N TYR A 115 -10.60 -1.31 -0.32
CA TYR A 115 -9.29 -1.77 0.12
C TYR A 115 -8.14 -1.17 -0.71
N ARG A 116 -8.33 -1.01 -2.04
CA ARG A 116 -7.35 -0.39 -2.93
C ARG A 116 -7.21 1.13 -2.78
N THR A 117 -8.15 1.80 -2.14
CA THR A 117 -8.07 3.25 -1.84
C THR A 117 -7.51 3.56 -0.46
N MET A 118 -7.18 2.54 0.34
CA MET A 118 -6.50 2.74 1.61
C MET A 118 -4.99 2.83 1.39
N HIS A 119 -4.36 3.79 2.06
CA HIS A 119 -2.90 3.89 2.04
C HIS A 119 -2.25 2.70 2.75
N ARG A 120 -1.19 2.18 2.15
CA ARG A 120 -0.28 1.21 2.77
C ARG A 120 0.88 1.96 3.36
N VAL A 121 1.02 1.92 4.67
CA VAL A 121 2.15 2.53 5.34
C VAL A 121 3.21 1.47 5.56
N VAL A 122 4.40 1.70 5.01
CA VAL A 122 5.56 0.83 5.16
C VAL A 122 6.73 1.61 5.73
N SER A 123 7.54 0.95 6.53
CA SER A 123 8.80 1.49 7.03
C SER A 123 9.96 0.59 6.63
N LYS A 124 11.06 1.22 6.20
CA LYS A 124 12.24 0.53 5.66
C LYS A 124 13.52 1.13 6.23
N VAL A 125 14.63 0.43 6.05
CA VAL A 125 15.93 0.90 6.53
C VAL A 125 16.99 0.80 5.44
N VAL A 126 17.70 1.90 5.19
CA VAL A 126 19.00 1.91 4.56
C VAL A 126 20.02 1.61 5.65
N LEU A 127 20.39 0.33 5.77
CA LEU A 127 21.37 -0.11 6.76
C LEU A 127 22.75 -0.09 6.14
N ILE A 128 23.70 0.63 6.77
CA ILE A 128 25.05 0.87 6.23
C ILE A 128 26.08 0.30 7.21
N ASN A 129 27.01 -0.51 6.71
CA ASN A 129 28.12 -1.04 7.51
C ASN A 129 29.36 -0.09 7.47
N ASP A 130 30.41 -0.46 8.25
CA ASP A 130 31.64 0.31 8.35
C ASP A 130 32.39 0.41 6.99
N ASN A 131 32.15 -0.50 6.06
CA ASN A 131 32.69 -0.46 4.69
C ASN A 131 31.85 0.41 3.75
N ARG A 132 30.84 1.13 4.25
CA ARG A 132 29.87 1.93 3.48
C ARG A 132 29.04 1.11 2.50
N GLN A 133 28.84 -0.18 2.75
CA GLN A 133 27.96 -1.04 1.96
C GLN A 133 26.55 -0.98 2.53
N VAL A 134 25.55 -1.13 1.65
CA VAL A 134 24.11 -1.15 1.98
C VAL A 134 23.63 -2.59 2.01
N LEU A 135 22.87 -2.95 3.06
CA LEU A 135 22.23 -4.25 3.16
C LEU A 135 20.94 -4.27 2.35
N LEU A 136 20.85 -5.23 1.43
CA LEU A 136 19.62 -5.56 0.73
C LEU A 136 19.15 -6.96 1.08
N VAL A 137 17.84 -7.17 0.96
CA VAL A 137 17.18 -8.46 1.11
C VAL A 137 16.51 -8.87 -0.19
N LYS A 138 16.55 -10.16 -0.51
CA LYS A 138 15.80 -10.75 -1.60
C LYS A 138 14.58 -11.46 -1.02
N VAL A 139 13.38 -10.97 -1.35
CA VAL A 139 12.15 -11.44 -0.72
C VAL A 139 11.57 -12.66 -1.42
N THR A 140 10.98 -13.60 -0.66
CA THR A 140 10.38 -14.85 -1.20
C THR A 140 8.90 -14.70 -1.50
N ARG A 141 8.22 -13.74 -0.86
CA ARG A 141 6.76 -13.54 -0.95
C ARG A 141 6.39 -12.07 -1.03
N GLY A 142 5.11 -11.82 -1.31
CA GLY A 142 4.56 -10.46 -1.39
C GLY A 142 4.82 -9.79 -2.73
N PHE A 143 4.67 -8.48 -2.76
CA PHE A 143 4.67 -7.68 -3.98
C PHE A 143 6.01 -7.71 -4.73
N PHE A 144 7.13 -7.78 -4.03
CA PHE A 144 8.47 -7.82 -4.61
C PHE A 144 9.12 -9.21 -4.56
N ALA A 145 8.32 -10.29 -4.53
CA ALA A 145 8.85 -11.66 -4.49
C ALA A 145 9.87 -11.91 -5.61
N GLY A 146 11.04 -12.43 -5.26
CA GLY A 146 12.15 -12.71 -6.18
C GLY A 146 13.07 -11.52 -6.47
N PHE A 147 12.78 -10.33 -5.92
CA PHE A 147 13.56 -9.11 -6.15
C PHE A 147 14.30 -8.64 -4.90
N TRP A 148 15.33 -7.81 -5.13
CA TRP A 148 16.08 -7.13 -4.08
C TRP A 148 15.39 -5.83 -3.66
N THR A 149 15.29 -5.61 -2.36
CA THR A 149 14.68 -4.43 -1.74
C THR A 149 15.44 -4.06 -0.45
N LEU A 150 15.16 -2.88 0.09
CA LEU A 150 15.58 -2.56 1.45
C LEU A 150 14.81 -3.42 2.46
N PRO A 151 15.41 -3.83 3.59
CA PRO A 151 14.70 -4.49 4.68
C PRO A 151 13.64 -3.58 5.27
N GLY A 152 12.48 -4.15 5.64
CA GLY A 152 11.34 -3.45 6.21
C GLY A 152 10.01 -3.96 5.71
N GLY A 153 8.93 -3.51 6.33
CA GLY A 153 7.58 -3.99 6.07
C GLY A 153 6.49 -3.02 6.49
N PHE A 154 5.31 -3.55 6.75
CA PHE A 154 4.17 -2.74 7.18
C PHE A 154 4.36 -2.18 8.58
N VAL A 155 3.88 -0.95 8.78
CA VAL A 155 3.76 -0.34 10.10
C VAL A 155 2.50 -0.88 10.78
N ASP A 156 2.63 -1.41 11.99
CA ASP A 156 1.53 -1.94 12.76
C ASP A 156 0.62 -0.85 13.33
N TYR A 157 -0.59 -1.23 13.69
CA TYR A 157 -1.54 -0.31 14.30
C TYR A 157 -0.99 0.25 15.63
N GLY A 158 -0.94 1.58 15.72
CA GLY A 158 -0.44 2.28 16.91
C GLY A 158 1.09 2.27 17.06
N GLU A 159 1.81 1.71 16.10
CA GLU A 159 3.27 1.69 16.07
C GLU A 159 3.82 2.97 15.41
N HIS A 160 4.91 3.50 15.97
CA HIS A 160 5.64 4.56 15.30
C HIS A 160 6.47 3.96 14.14
N PRO A 161 6.49 4.56 12.93
CA PRO A 161 7.18 3.97 11.77
C PRO A 161 8.66 3.65 11.99
N ARG A 162 9.37 4.44 12.80
CA ARG A 162 10.76 4.16 13.18
C ARG A 162 10.87 2.85 13.96
N ASP A 163 9.96 2.61 14.89
CA ASP A 163 9.95 1.39 15.71
C ASP A 163 9.55 0.18 14.85
N GLY A 164 8.62 0.37 13.90
CA GLY A 164 8.28 -0.60 12.87
C GLY A 164 9.49 -1.00 12.02
N ALA A 165 10.28 -0.04 11.56
CA ALA A 165 11.51 -0.31 10.82
C ALA A 165 12.52 -1.13 11.63
N ILE A 166 12.68 -0.83 12.93
CA ILE A 166 13.56 -1.59 13.84
C ILE A 166 13.04 -3.00 14.05
N ARG A 167 11.73 -3.15 14.28
CA ARG A 167 11.06 -4.45 14.43
C ARG A 167 11.23 -5.33 13.21
N GLU A 168 10.95 -4.80 12.02
CA GLU A 168 11.06 -5.54 10.74
C GLU A 168 12.49 -6.06 10.52
N VAL A 169 13.52 -5.23 10.72
CA VAL A 169 14.91 -5.67 10.61
C VAL A 169 15.23 -6.79 11.58
N LYS A 170 14.68 -6.75 12.79
CA LYS A 170 14.86 -7.82 13.78
C LYS A 170 14.13 -9.09 13.35
N GLU A 171 12.92 -8.99 12.84
CA GLU A 171 12.10 -10.14 12.41
C GLU A 171 12.66 -10.79 11.13
N GLU A 172 13.01 -9.99 10.14
CA GLU A 172 13.52 -10.48 8.86
C GLU A 172 14.95 -11.00 8.92
N LEU A 173 15.80 -10.40 9.75
CA LEU A 173 17.26 -10.61 9.71
C LEU A 173 17.89 -11.00 11.05
N GLY A 174 17.14 -10.98 12.14
CA GLY A 174 17.67 -11.22 13.49
C GLY A 174 18.59 -10.12 14.02
N LEU A 175 18.67 -8.97 13.35
CA LEU A 175 19.58 -7.88 13.70
C LEU A 175 18.92 -6.89 14.67
N VAL A 176 19.69 -6.43 15.65
CA VAL A 176 19.30 -5.35 16.56
C VAL A 176 19.97 -4.06 16.10
N ILE A 177 19.16 -3.11 15.66
CA ILE A 177 19.60 -1.80 15.20
C ILE A 177 19.03 -0.67 16.06
N SER A 178 19.56 0.53 15.87
CA SER A 178 19.05 1.75 16.48
C SER A 178 18.94 2.83 15.42
N ILE A 179 17.79 3.50 15.39
CA ILE A 179 17.54 4.62 14.48
C ILE A 179 17.36 5.87 15.33
N PRO A 180 18.32 6.82 15.30
CA PRO A 180 18.21 8.05 16.08
C PRO A 180 17.20 9.02 15.44
N ASP A 181 16.59 9.86 16.28
CA ASP A 181 15.66 10.92 15.87
C ASP A 181 16.42 12.23 15.60
N HIS A 182 17.30 12.22 14.60
CA HIS A 182 18.11 13.40 14.28
C HIS A 182 17.33 14.50 13.53
N ASN A 183 16.30 14.15 12.79
CA ASN A 183 15.55 15.11 11.98
C ASN A 183 14.32 15.68 12.70
N GLY A 184 14.12 15.34 13.97
CA GLY A 184 12.97 15.78 14.73
C GLY A 184 11.64 15.31 14.18
N GLU A 185 11.56 14.05 13.72
CA GLU A 185 10.31 13.43 13.26
C GLU A 185 9.27 13.34 14.39
N THR A 186 9.74 13.29 15.64
CA THR A 186 8.92 13.31 16.85
C THR A 186 8.97 14.64 17.61
N GLY A 187 9.66 15.65 17.05
CA GLY A 187 9.84 16.97 17.67
C GLY A 187 10.30 18.02 16.67
N PRO A 188 10.52 19.27 17.11
CA PRO A 188 11.00 20.33 16.24
C PRO A 188 12.39 20.03 15.71
N ARG A 189 12.61 20.31 14.42
CA ARG A 189 13.95 20.24 13.81
C ARG A 189 14.86 21.27 14.45
N THR A 190 16.11 20.88 14.69
CA THR A 190 17.17 21.79 15.13
C THR A 190 18.10 22.10 13.95
N GLU A 191 18.60 23.32 13.86
CA GLU A 191 19.51 23.76 12.79
C GLU A 191 20.88 23.05 12.83
N GLU A 192 21.17 22.33 13.91
CA GLU A 192 22.44 21.61 14.11
C GLU A 192 22.49 20.24 13.43
N VAL A 193 21.36 19.74 12.94
CA VAL A 193 21.31 18.42 12.29
C VAL A 193 21.64 18.54 10.81
N CYS A 194 22.83 18.12 10.44
CA CYS A 194 23.34 18.16 9.06
C CYS A 194 23.07 16.87 8.28
N GLU A 195 22.58 15.80 8.95
CA GLU A 195 22.43 14.49 8.34
C GLU A 195 20.95 14.04 8.37
N TYR A 196 20.43 13.66 7.19
CA TYR A 196 19.09 13.12 7.10
C TYR A 196 19.07 11.66 7.52
N VAL A 197 18.07 11.27 8.35
CA VAL A 197 17.84 9.88 8.75
C VAL A 197 16.51 9.32 8.21
N LEU A 198 15.69 10.16 7.60
CA LEU A 198 14.37 9.81 7.09
C LEU A 198 14.16 10.32 5.66
N ARG A 199 13.64 9.48 4.80
CA ARG A 199 13.13 9.81 3.46
C ARG A 199 11.68 9.34 3.34
N GLU A 200 10.77 10.26 3.10
CA GLU A 200 9.36 9.95 2.81
C GLU A 200 9.14 9.82 1.31
N ALA A 201 8.29 8.89 0.93
CA ALA A 201 7.81 8.75 -0.44
C ALA A 201 6.35 8.34 -0.47
N ILE A 202 5.58 8.98 -1.35
CA ILE A 202 4.18 8.63 -1.61
C ILE A 202 4.08 8.23 -3.07
N PHE A 203 3.53 7.05 -3.34
CA PHE A 203 3.46 6.52 -4.70
C PHE A 203 2.25 5.62 -4.89
N ASN A 204 1.85 5.46 -6.15
CA ASN A 204 0.80 4.54 -6.55
C ASN A 204 1.40 3.41 -7.38
N ASP A 205 1.08 2.19 -7.02
CA ASP A 205 1.47 1.00 -7.76
C ASP A 205 0.31 0.01 -7.81
N GLU A 206 -0.01 -0.49 -9.01
CA GLU A 206 -1.15 -1.37 -9.29
C GLU A 206 -2.49 -0.89 -8.68
N GLY A 207 -2.69 0.44 -8.61
CA GLY A 207 -3.89 1.04 -8.03
C GLY A 207 -3.92 1.07 -6.51
N ILE A 208 -2.80 0.81 -5.83
CA ILE A 208 -2.64 0.89 -4.38
C ILE A 208 -1.76 2.10 -4.06
N ASP A 209 -2.19 2.93 -3.11
CA ASP A 209 -1.41 4.06 -2.65
C ASP A 209 -0.52 3.63 -1.48
N TRP A 210 0.78 3.90 -1.61
CA TRP A 210 1.80 3.58 -0.65
C TRP A 210 2.38 4.83 -0.01
N ILE A 211 2.64 4.79 1.28
CA ILE A 211 3.44 5.76 2.01
C ILE A 211 4.63 5.00 2.57
N SER A 212 5.82 5.33 2.09
CA SER A 212 7.06 4.72 2.55
C SER A 212 7.86 5.70 3.38
N LEU A 213 8.24 5.27 4.57
CA LEU A 213 9.10 6.00 5.50
C LEU A 213 10.41 5.21 5.61
N THR A 214 11.47 5.68 4.95
CA THR A 214 12.76 4.98 4.89
C THR A 214 13.78 5.69 5.76
N TYR A 215 14.28 4.98 6.75
CA TYR A 215 15.26 5.46 7.71
C TYR A 215 16.68 5.07 7.33
N LYS A 216 17.65 5.82 7.83
CA LYS A 216 19.07 5.47 7.78
C LYS A 216 19.51 4.95 9.14
N SER A 217 20.27 3.88 9.14
CA SER A 217 20.93 3.38 10.34
C SER A 217 22.34 2.88 10.01
N ASN A 218 23.29 3.22 10.86
CA ASN A 218 24.64 2.67 10.78
C ASN A 218 24.64 1.33 11.53
N PHE A 219 25.03 0.27 10.83
CA PHE A 219 25.15 -1.06 11.42
C PHE A 219 26.47 -1.14 12.20
N VAL A 220 26.36 -1.41 13.47
CA VAL A 220 27.49 -1.70 14.32
C VAL A 220 27.57 -3.21 14.52
N ASP A 221 28.61 -3.81 13.96
CA ASP A 221 28.89 -5.23 14.16
C ASP A 221 29.32 -5.45 15.61
N ARG A 222 28.41 -5.98 16.42
CA ARG A 222 28.66 -6.43 17.80
C ARG A 222 28.71 -7.95 17.90
N GLY A 223 29.20 -8.62 16.85
CA GLY A 223 29.14 -10.07 16.71
C GLY A 223 27.76 -10.58 16.30
N GLN A 224 26.90 -9.71 15.80
CA GLN A 224 25.59 -10.09 15.28
C GLN A 224 25.74 -10.84 13.97
N LYS A 225 24.96 -11.90 13.81
CA LYS A 225 24.89 -12.68 12.57
C LYS A 225 23.58 -12.40 11.86
N ILE A 226 23.64 -12.08 10.57
CA ILE A 226 22.45 -12.01 9.72
C ILE A 226 21.83 -13.41 9.66
N THR A 227 20.57 -13.50 10.07
CA THR A 227 19.79 -14.73 10.05
C THR A 227 18.47 -14.45 9.33
N PRO A 228 18.45 -14.59 7.98
CA PRO A 228 17.24 -14.37 7.19
C PRO A 228 16.09 -15.27 7.67
N LYS A 229 14.88 -14.73 7.71
CA LYS A 229 13.68 -15.48 8.04
C LYS A 229 13.25 -16.30 6.81
N ASP A 230 13.33 -17.61 6.89
CA ASP A 230 13.21 -18.55 5.77
C ASP A 230 11.94 -18.40 4.93
N ASP A 231 10.81 -18.01 5.52
CA ASP A 231 9.52 -17.86 4.84
C ASP A 231 9.31 -16.48 4.19
N GLU A 232 10.21 -15.54 4.42
CA GLU A 232 10.12 -14.16 3.94
C GLU A 232 11.33 -13.73 3.11
N ILE A 233 12.53 -14.13 3.53
CA ILE A 233 13.80 -13.65 2.95
C ILE A 233 14.60 -14.83 2.40
N GLU A 234 14.81 -14.84 1.08
CA GLU A 234 15.64 -15.83 0.40
C GLU A 234 17.13 -15.60 0.69
N GLU A 235 17.56 -14.35 0.66
CA GLU A 235 18.95 -13.94 0.82
C GLU A 235 19.04 -12.53 1.39
N ALA A 236 20.06 -12.27 2.21
CA ALA A 236 20.45 -10.93 2.64
C ALA A 236 21.93 -10.73 2.39
N ARG A 237 22.30 -9.62 1.74
CA ARG A 237 23.67 -9.35 1.32
C ARG A 237 24.02 -7.87 1.38
N TRP A 238 25.27 -7.60 1.75
CA TRP A 238 25.89 -6.28 1.65
C TRP A 238 26.34 -5.99 0.22
N PHE A 239 26.03 -4.80 -0.30
CA PHE A 239 26.40 -4.34 -1.63
C PHE A 239 27.06 -2.98 -1.56
N GLU A 240 28.00 -2.72 -2.45
CA GLU A 240 28.46 -1.36 -2.71
C GLU A 240 27.27 -0.47 -3.09
N VAL A 241 27.33 0.81 -2.74
CA VAL A 241 26.18 1.71 -2.87
C VAL A 241 25.60 1.74 -4.28
N ASP A 242 26.46 1.88 -5.29
CA ASP A 242 26.05 1.90 -6.70
C ASP A 242 25.42 0.57 -7.14
N GLU A 243 25.95 -0.54 -6.65
CA GLU A 243 25.39 -1.86 -6.92
C GLU A 243 24.02 -2.03 -6.22
N ALA A 244 23.89 -1.58 -4.98
CA ALA A 244 22.63 -1.61 -4.25
C ALA A 244 21.53 -0.82 -4.98
N VAL A 245 21.84 0.39 -5.45
CA VAL A 245 20.92 1.23 -6.24
C VAL A 245 20.48 0.50 -7.50
N ASN A 246 21.40 -0.15 -8.22
CA ASN A 246 21.09 -0.86 -9.47
C ASN A 246 20.29 -2.15 -9.25
N ARG A 247 20.44 -2.80 -8.10
CA ARG A 247 19.77 -4.06 -7.78
C ARG A 247 18.37 -3.88 -7.23
N CYS A 248 18.11 -2.80 -6.50
CA CYS A 248 16.78 -2.53 -5.96
C CYS A 248 15.73 -2.44 -7.06
N ILE A 249 14.66 -3.20 -6.92
CA ILE A 249 13.53 -3.14 -7.85
C ILE A 249 12.76 -1.82 -7.72
N SER A 250 12.53 -1.36 -6.50
CA SER A 250 11.77 -0.16 -6.20
C SER A 250 12.56 1.11 -6.49
N VAL A 251 12.00 2.01 -7.29
CA VAL A 251 12.57 3.34 -7.52
C VAL A 251 12.66 4.17 -6.24
N PHE A 252 11.77 3.93 -5.28
CA PHE A 252 11.72 4.63 -4.00
C PHE A 252 12.84 4.17 -3.06
N ASP A 253 13.17 2.87 -3.08
CA ASP A 253 14.31 2.34 -2.36
C ASP A 253 15.62 2.89 -2.93
N ARG A 254 15.74 2.98 -4.27
CA ARG A 254 16.88 3.60 -4.94
C ARG A 254 17.06 5.06 -4.54
N ASP A 255 15.96 5.84 -4.61
CA ASP A 255 15.96 7.26 -4.24
C ASP A 255 16.33 7.44 -2.75
N ALA A 256 15.82 6.59 -1.87
CA ALA A 256 16.16 6.60 -0.46
C ALA A 256 17.66 6.30 -0.22
N ILE A 257 18.24 5.31 -0.90
CA ILE A 257 19.67 5.00 -0.81
C ILE A 257 20.50 6.22 -1.27
N VAL A 258 20.18 6.78 -2.44
CA VAL A 258 20.90 7.95 -2.98
C VAL A 258 20.82 9.14 -2.03
N THR A 259 19.63 9.43 -1.50
CA THR A 259 19.40 10.59 -0.63
C THR A 259 20.05 10.42 0.75
N LEU A 260 19.91 9.24 1.37
CA LEU A 260 20.35 9.01 2.75
C LEU A 260 21.83 8.64 2.87
N VAL A 261 22.45 8.11 1.82
CA VAL A 261 23.88 7.77 1.81
C VAL A 261 24.72 8.92 1.27
N GLY A 262 24.14 9.81 0.46
CA GLY A 262 24.84 10.94 -0.14
C GLY A 262 25.78 10.49 -1.24
N ILE A 263 25.27 9.93 -2.32
CA ILE A 263 26.04 9.72 -3.55
C ILE A 263 26.23 11.08 -4.19
N ASN A 264 27.48 11.56 -4.23
CA ASN A 264 27.82 12.72 -5.03
C ASN A 264 27.55 12.37 -6.51
N GLN A 265 26.54 12.99 -7.11
CA GLN A 265 26.31 12.98 -8.55
C GLN A 265 27.38 13.76 -9.27
#